data_d12d0e37aa50c730f457523143b9187e
#
_entry.id   d12d0e37aa50c730f457523143b9187e
#
_cell.length_a   1.000
_cell.length_b   1.000
_cell.length_c   1.000
_cell.angle_alpha   90.00
_cell.angle_beta   90.00
_cell.angle_gamma   90.00
#
_symmetry.space_group_name_H-M   'P 1'
#
loop_
_entity.id
_entity.type
_entity.pdbx_description
1 polymer ?
#
loop_
_entity_poly.entity_id
_entity_poly.type
_entity_poly.pdbx_seq_one_letter_code
_entity_poly.pdbx_strand_id
1 'polypeptide(L)'
;MRRTYHTILKERFHRRLWYERIRLDWTQAEMAEQLHMDERSYSDLDTGKSCCSAVTLVLFLVYVCEDVALFLEELRNAFEAGTENAA
;
A
#
# COMPACT_ATOMS: atom_id res chain seq x y z
N MET A 1 -12.64 -15.53 1.86
CA MET A 1 -11.29 -15.61 1.27
C MET A 1 -10.83 -14.30 0.63
N ARG A 2 -11.57 -13.75 -0.33
CA ARG A 2 -11.19 -12.46 -0.93
C ARG A 2 -11.17 -11.32 0.10
N ARG A 3 -12.06 -11.34 1.09
CA ARG A 3 -12.08 -10.35 2.17
C ARG A 3 -10.78 -10.36 2.97
N THR A 4 -10.22 -11.55 3.22
CA THR A 4 -8.95 -11.68 3.94
C THR A 4 -7.81 -11.05 3.14
N TYR A 5 -7.73 -11.35 1.85
CA TYR A 5 -6.71 -10.74 0.99
C TYR A 5 -6.85 -9.23 0.92
N HIS A 6 -8.08 -8.74 0.80
CA HIS A 6 -8.34 -7.30 0.76
C HIS A 6 -7.87 -6.61 2.03
N THR A 7 -8.16 -7.19 3.19
CA THR A 7 -7.76 -6.64 4.48
C THR A 7 -6.23 -6.61 4.63
N ILE A 8 -5.57 -7.70 4.24
CA ILE A 8 -4.12 -7.80 4.32
C ILE A 8 -3.47 -6.78 3.37
N LEU A 9 -3.96 -6.68 2.14
CA LEU A 9 -3.43 -5.72 1.18
C LEU A 9 -3.58 -4.29 1.70
N LYS A 10 -4.75 -3.95 2.20
CA LYS A 10 -5.01 -2.60 2.74
C LYS A 10 -4.00 -2.26 3.84
N GLU A 11 -3.79 -3.17 4.78
CA GLU A 11 -2.88 -2.94 5.90
C GLU A 11 -1.43 -2.85 5.45
N ARG A 12 -0.97 -3.78 4.62
CA ARG A 12 0.41 -3.80 4.16
C ARG A 12 0.73 -2.62 3.25
N PHE A 13 -0.23 -2.25 2.41
CA PHE A 13 -0.05 -1.11 1.50
C PHE A 13 0.07 0.20 2.27
N HIS A 14 -0.79 0.46 3.26
CA HIS A 14 -0.70 1.72 4.01
C HIS A 14 0.59 1.80 4.81
N ARG A 15 1.09 0.69 5.34
CA ARG A 15 2.38 0.67 6.03
C ARG A 15 3.53 0.99 5.07
N ARG A 16 3.49 0.42 3.87
CA ARG A 16 4.53 0.68 2.87
C ARG A 16 4.46 2.11 2.34
N LEU A 17 3.27 2.66 2.17
CA LEU A 17 3.11 4.08 1.80
C LEU A 17 3.78 4.98 2.83
N TRP A 18 3.50 4.74 4.09
CA TRP A 18 4.07 5.53 5.18
C TRP A 18 5.59 5.40 5.21
N TYR A 19 6.10 4.18 5.08
CA TYR A 19 7.54 3.93 5.05
C TYR A 19 8.22 4.68 3.91
N GLU A 20 7.68 4.58 2.70
CA GLU A 20 8.27 5.25 1.54
C GLU A 20 8.19 6.77 1.67
N ARG A 21 7.08 7.28 2.20
CA ARG A 21 6.91 8.72 2.41
C ARG A 21 7.96 9.27 3.37
N ILE A 22 8.19 8.57 4.48
CA ILE A 22 9.20 8.97 5.46
C ILE A 22 10.61 8.86 4.87
N ARG A 23 10.88 7.77 4.16
CA ARG A 23 12.17 7.57 3.50
C ARG A 23 12.50 8.69 2.51
N LEU A 24 11.50 9.13 1.77
CA LEU A 24 11.65 10.18 0.75
C LEU A 24 11.48 11.59 1.34
N ASP A 25 11.14 11.70 2.61
CA ASP A 25 10.87 12.97 3.28
C ASP A 25 9.79 13.78 2.55
N TRP A 26 8.73 13.09 2.12
CA TRP A 26 7.60 13.71 1.44
C TRP A 26 6.43 13.94 2.40
N THR A 27 5.70 15.04 2.14
CA THR A 27 4.42 15.28 2.80
C THR A 27 3.34 14.39 2.17
N GLN A 28 2.18 14.33 2.81
CA GLN A 28 1.04 13.62 2.22
C GLN A 28 0.63 14.25 0.88
N ALA A 29 0.69 15.57 0.78
CA ALA A 29 0.37 16.27 -0.47
C ALA A 29 1.34 15.89 -1.59
N GLU A 30 2.62 15.81 -1.30
CA GLU A 30 3.63 15.43 -2.28
C GLU A 30 3.45 13.99 -2.77
N MET A 31 3.17 13.07 -1.85
CA MET A 31 2.92 11.68 -2.23
C MET A 31 1.64 11.56 -3.05
N ALA A 32 0.58 12.29 -2.68
CA ALA A 32 -0.66 12.31 -3.44
C ALA A 32 -0.42 12.77 -4.88
N GLU A 33 0.41 13.79 -5.05
CA GLU A 33 0.78 14.32 -6.37
C GLU A 33 1.49 13.24 -7.20
N GLN A 34 2.42 12.50 -6.59
CA GLN A 34 3.13 11.42 -7.28
C GLN A 34 2.20 10.29 -7.71
N LEU A 35 1.14 10.04 -6.96
CA LEU A 35 0.16 9.00 -7.27
C LEU A 35 -1.01 9.53 -8.08
N HIS A 36 -0.98 10.81 -8.49
CA HIS A 36 -2.02 11.46 -9.32
C HIS A 36 -3.40 11.37 -8.68
N MET A 37 -3.48 11.67 -7.38
CA MET A 37 -4.75 11.66 -6.65
C MET A 37 -4.84 12.86 -5.74
N ASP A 38 -6.05 13.18 -5.28
CA ASP A 38 -6.24 14.28 -4.35
C ASP A 38 -5.73 13.91 -2.95
N GLU A 39 -5.39 14.92 -2.17
CA GLU A 39 -4.80 14.72 -0.84
C GLU A 39 -5.72 13.98 0.12
N ARG A 40 -7.03 14.22 0.03
CA ARG A 40 -7.99 13.57 0.91
C ARG A 40 -8.08 12.06 0.63
N SER A 41 -8.14 11.69 -0.63
CA SER A 41 -8.15 10.28 -1.04
C SER A 41 -6.84 9.60 -0.63
N TYR A 42 -5.73 10.30 -0.79
CA TYR A 42 -4.43 9.79 -0.35
C TYR A 42 -4.41 9.59 1.17
N SER A 43 -4.93 10.54 1.93
CA SER A 43 -4.97 10.46 3.38
C SER A 43 -5.70 9.20 3.86
N ASP A 44 -6.77 8.82 3.17
CA ASP A 44 -7.50 7.59 3.50
C ASP A 44 -6.65 6.34 3.26
N LEU A 45 -5.79 6.34 2.25
CA LEU A 45 -4.84 5.25 2.02
C LEU A 45 -3.74 5.24 3.07
N ASP A 46 -3.18 6.41 3.38
CA ASP A 46 -2.06 6.56 4.31
C ASP A 46 -2.45 6.16 5.74
N THR A 47 -3.70 6.35 6.11
CA THR A 47 -4.21 6.01 7.44
C THR A 47 -4.84 4.62 7.51
N GLY A 48 -4.91 3.90 6.40
CA GLY A 48 -5.48 2.56 6.36
C GLY A 48 -6.99 2.51 6.34
N LYS A 49 -7.67 3.63 6.05
CA LYS A 49 -9.14 3.67 5.99
C LYS A 49 -9.68 3.03 4.72
N SER A 50 -8.95 3.14 3.61
CA SER A 50 -9.39 2.56 2.35
C SER A 50 -8.26 1.78 1.69
N CYS A 51 -8.64 0.88 0.79
CA CYS A 51 -7.69 0.10 0.01
C CYS A 51 -7.38 0.81 -1.31
N CYS A 52 -6.21 0.53 -1.87
CA CYS A 52 -5.80 1.12 -3.14
C CYS A 52 -6.59 0.52 -4.31
N SER A 53 -6.80 1.34 -5.35
CA SER A 53 -7.24 0.83 -6.64
C SER A 53 -6.07 0.16 -7.35
N ALA A 54 -6.37 -0.61 -8.40
CA ALA A 54 -5.31 -1.24 -9.19
C ALA A 54 -4.37 -0.19 -9.80
N VAL A 55 -4.90 0.93 -10.27
CA VAL A 55 -4.08 1.99 -10.86
C VAL A 55 -3.16 2.60 -9.81
N THR A 56 -3.67 2.91 -8.63
CA THR A 56 -2.86 3.48 -7.55
C THR A 56 -1.74 2.53 -7.13
N LEU A 57 -2.06 1.24 -7.01
CA LEU A 57 -1.05 0.24 -6.66
C LEU A 57 0.06 0.17 -7.71
N VAL A 58 -0.30 0.14 -8.98
CA VAL A 58 0.69 0.07 -10.07
C VAL A 58 1.55 1.33 -10.11
N LEU A 59 0.96 2.52 -9.97
CA LEU A 59 1.71 3.76 -9.92
C LEU A 59 2.69 3.77 -8.74
N PHE A 60 2.26 3.29 -7.59
CA PHE A 60 3.12 3.15 -6.42
C PHE A 60 4.31 2.23 -6.71
N LEU A 61 4.07 1.06 -7.28
CA LEU A 61 5.12 0.09 -7.56
C LEU A 61 6.12 0.61 -8.59
N VAL A 62 5.63 1.35 -9.59
CA VAL A 62 6.47 1.84 -10.69
C VAL A 62 7.31 3.05 -10.26
N TYR A 63 6.73 4.01 -9.54
CA TYR A 63 7.36 5.30 -9.31
C TYR A 63 7.81 5.57 -7.89
N VAL A 64 7.31 4.87 -6.91
CA VAL A 64 7.54 5.19 -5.49
C VAL A 64 8.29 4.09 -4.75
N CYS A 65 7.88 2.85 -4.92
CA CYS A 65 8.41 1.72 -4.15
C CYS A 65 9.89 1.48 -4.48
N GLU A 66 10.74 1.49 -3.46
CA GLU A 66 12.17 1.30 -3.63
C GLU A 66 12.51 -0.12 -4.06
N ASP A 67 11.92 -1.11 -3.40
CA ASP A 67 12.19 -2.53 -3.68
C ASP A 67 10.87 -3.25 -3.90
N VAL A 68 10.43 -3.30 -5.14
CA VAL A 68 9.16 -3.92 -5.52
C VAL A 68 9.17 -5.41 -5.20
N ALA A 69 10.26 -6.10 -5.50
CA ALA A 69 10.38 -7.54 -5.25
C ALA A 69 10.23 -7.86 -3.76
N LEU A 70 10.86 -7.08 -2.90
CA LEU A 70 10.76 -7.25 -1.46
C LEU A 70 9.33 -7.02 -0.97
N PHE A 71 8.69 -5.95 -1.45
CA PHE A 71 7.31 -5.65 -1.07
C PHE A 71 6.36 -6.77 -1.48
N LEU A 72 6.50 -7.28 -2.70
CA LEU A 72 5.65 -8.37 -3.19
C LEU A 72 5.91 -9.67 -2.41
N GLU A 73 7.15 -9.94 -2.04
CA GLU A 73 7.48 -11.10 -1.22
C GLU A 73 6.86 -11.00 0.18
N GLU A 74 6.97 -9.84 0.82
CA GLU A 74 6.35 -9.59 2.11
C GLU A 74 4.84 -9.74 2.05
N LEU A 75 4.23 -9.22 0.97
CA LEU A 75 2.80 -9.31 0.74
C LEU A 75 2.37 -10.77 0.55
N ARG A 76 3.13 -11.53 -0.24
CA ARG A 76 2.88 -12.96 -0.43
C ARG A 76 2.93 -13.72 0.89
N ASN A 77 3.95 -13.46 1.70
CA ASN A 77 4.09 -14.10 3.01
C ASN A 77 2.92 -13.76 3.93
N ALA A 78 2.48 -12.51 3.90
CA ALA A 78 1.32 -12.06 4.70
C ALA A 78 0.03 -12.74 4.23
N PHE A 79 -0.15 -12.89 2.92
CA PHE A 79 -1.30 -13.59 2.36
C PHE A 79 -1.32 -15.06 2.80
N GLU A 80 -0.18 -15.74 2.68
CA GLU A 80 -0.09 -17.16 3.04
C GLU A 80 -0.34 -17.38 4.53
N ALA A 81 0.26 -16.56 5.39
CA ALA A 81 0.04 -16.62 6.82
C ALA A 81 -1.42 -16.32 7.20
N GLY A 82 -2.01 -15.31 6.58
CA GLY A 82 -3.40 -14.92 6.84
C GLY A 82 -4.39 -15.98 6.43
N THR A 83 -4.17 -16.63 5.28
CA THR A 83 -5.07 -17.68 4.80
C THR A 83 -4.93 -18.97 5.59
N GLU A 84 -3.73 -19.32 6.04
CA GLU A 84 -3.51 -20.46 6.92
C GLU A 84 -4.23 -20.26 8.25
N ASN A 85 -4.14 -19.07 8.82
CA ASN A 85 -4.78 -18.75 10.08
C ASN A 85 -6.31 -18.66 9.98
N ALA A 86 -6.83 -18.41 8.78
CA ALA A 86 -8.25 -18.30 8.54
C ALA A 86 -8.92 -19.66 8.35
N ALA A 87 -8.16 -20.68 8.10
CA ALA A 87 -8.65 -22.04 7.98
C ALA A 87 -8.86 -22.65 9.36
#